data_0e2ae37cb9b15b735d060b9f87e700e4
#
_entry.id   0e2ae37cb9b15b735d060b9f87e700e4
#
_cell.length_a   1.000
_cell.length_b   1.000
_cell.length_c   1.000
_cell.angle_alpha   90.00
_cell.angle_beta   90.00
_cell.angle_gamma   90.00
#
_symmetry.space_group_name_H-M   'P 1'
#
loop_
_entity.id
_entity.type
_entity.pdbx_description
1 polymer ?
#
loop_
_entity_poly.entity_id
_entity_poly.type
_entity_poly.pdbx_seq_one_letter_code
_entity_poly.pdbx_strand_id
1 'polypeptide(L)'
;MDKHLLDELLKEENVLPRVKVEALLLPHLGLRRVSQVTIPAEFPGGAEMGQRIDEKVQPHMAKLPTVTEPAAKLMAVRVLKDMLEKGFEEHVEGSPQYKALYAWTDRLGLKSEQSKVRPTVHEVYIFKDRAVRKDLVGLLRDREKLRHKVQRKPDPKLGGIQFAYPEEFEPSWIKRMGRLLGYPECCVDRYAEDRAKGVNVEARAANQLIEAAKGGESINPHAYPLGYFFPCRPDCPASTAVVIEWRKRLEELDPGVGAMYGDMVRANAYMVLRQPELIQRYLSQFQPKEQEDKQ
;
A
#
# COMPACT_ATOMS: atom_id res chain seq x y z
N MET A 1 -4.27 -4.03 26.50
CA MET A 1 -3.58 -5.24 25.98
C MET A 1 -2.69 -5.77 27.09
N ASP A 2 -2.63 -7.10 27.27
CA ASP A 2 -1.71 -7.72 28.20
C ASP A 2 -0.25 -7.51 27.77
N LYS A 3 0.65 -7.26 28.76
CA LYS A 3 2.07 -6.98 28.51
C LYS A 3 2.78 -8.16 27.83
N HIS A 4 2.47 -9.38 28.24
CA HIS A 4 3.05 -10.58 27.63
C HIS A 4 2.70 -10.70 26.14
N LEU A 5 1.43 -10.44 25.78
CA LEU A 5 0.97 -10.47 24.40
C LEU A 5 1.66 -9.38 23.55
N LEU A 6 1.91 -8.20 24.14
CA LEU A 6 2.65 -7.14 23.48
C LEU A 6 4.11 -7.54 23.22
N ASP A 7 4.78 -8.08 24.25
CA ASP A 7 6.18 -8.49 24.13
C ASP A 7 6.36 -9.60 23.09
N GLU A 8 5.41 -10.53 22.99
CA GLU A 8 5.42 -11.56 21.94
C GLU A 8 5.23 -10.94 20.53
N LEU A 9 4.26 -10.02 20.37
CA LEU A 9 4.06 -9.32 19.10
C LEU A 9 5.32 -8.56 18.66
N LEU A 10 5.96 -7.86 19.60
CA LEU A 10 7.16 -7.08 19.29
C LEU A 10 8.33 -7.96 18.86
N LYS A 11 8.45 -9.19 19.41
CA LYS A 11 9.46 -10.19 19.05
C LYS A 11 9.17 -10.97 17.77
N GLU A 12 7.94 -10.89 17.23
CA GLU A 12 7.58 -11.63 16.01
C GLU A 12 8.37 -11.14 14.79
N GLU A 13 9.24 -11.98 14.25
CA GLU A 13 10.14 -11.65 13.13
C GLU A 13 9.45 -11.70 11.76
N ASN A 14 8.35 -12.46 11.66
CA ASN A 14 7.60 -12.62 10.41
C ASN A 14 6.64 -11.44 10.12
N VAL A 15 6.55 -10.46 11.00
CA VAL A 15 5.74 -9.24 10.84
C VAL A 15 6.64 -8.01 10.95
N LEU A 16 6.66 -7.17 9.91
CA LEU A 16 7.45 -5.94 9.93
C LEU A 16 7.05 -5.02 11.08
N PRO A 17 8.00 -4.29 11.70
CA PRO A 17 7.71 -3.34 12.77
C PRO A 17 6.59 -2.35 12.41
N ARG A 18 6.59 -1.85 11.17
CA ARG A 18 5.52 -0.95 10.68
C ARG A 18 4.16 -1.63 10.69
N VAL A 19 4.05 -2.86 10.22
CA VAL A 19 2.80 -3.62 10.19
C VAL A 19 2.30 -3.90 11.62
N LYS A 20 3.20 -4.22 12.57
CA LYS A 20 2.85 -4.39 13.98
C LYS A 20 2.16 -3.14 14.54
N VAL A 21 2.72 -1.96 14.28
CA VAL A 21 2.16 -0.71 14.81
C VAL A 21 0.97 -0.24 13.97
N GLU A 22 1.17 0.01 12.68
CA GLU A 22 0.19 0.70 11.83
C GLU A 22 -1.01 -0.18 11.48
N ALA A 23 -0.80 -1.51 11.33
CA ALA A 23 -1.85 -2.40 10.90
C ALA A 23 -2.48 -3.25 12.02
N LEU A 24 -1.77 -3.51 13.11
CA LEU A 24 -2.27 -4.32 14.21
C LEU A 24 -2.57 -3.50 15.47
N LEU A 25 -1.61 -2.73 15.99
CA LEU A 25 -1.80 -2.00 17.25
C LEU A 25 -2.77 -0.83 17.13
N LEU A 26 -2.68 0.01 16.08
CA LEU A 26 -3.59 1.14 15.93
C LEU A 26 -5.07 0.72 15.82
N PRO A 27 -5.47 -0.29 15.03
CA PRO A 27 -6.84 -0.79 15.06
C PRO A 27 -7.22 -1.48 16.39
N HIS A 28 -6.29 -2.24 16.99
CA HIS A 28 -6.55 -2.90 18.29
C HIS A 28 -6.89 -1.88 19.38
N LEU A 29 -6.18 -0.75 19.41
CA LEU A 29 -6.42 0.36 20.35
C LEU A 29 -7.62 1.23 19.97
N GLY A 30 -8.26 0.97 18.81
CA GLY A 30 -9.38 1.79 18.32
C GLY A 30 -8.97 3.16 17.78
N LEU A 31 -7.67 3.39 17.57
CA LEU A 31 -7.12 4.63 17.05
C LEU A 31 -7.32 4.78 15.54
N ARG A 32 -7.41 3.65 14.84
CA ARG A 32 -7.67 3.57 13.42
C ARG A 32 -8.82 2.60 13.14
N ARG A 33 -9.78 3.01 12.31
CA ARG A 33 -10.95 2.18 12.02
C ARG A 33 -10.61 0.98 11.15
N VAL A 34 -9.81 1.22 10.10
CA VAL A 34 -9.31 0.20 9.15
C VAL A 34 -7.85 0.50 8.84
N SER A 35 -7.03 -0.50 8.88
CA SER A 35 -5.67 -0.47 8.34
C SER A 35 -5.59 -1.31 7.09
N GLN A 36 -4.64 -1.00 6.22
CA GLN A 36 -4.38 -1.72 4.98
C GLN A 36 -2.93 -2.21 4.98
N VAL A 37 -2.73 -3.44 4.54
CA VAL A 37 -1.41 -4.06 4.32
C VAL A 37 -1.41 -4.59 2.88
N THR A 38 -0.40 -4.20 2.11
CA THR A 38 -0.21 -4.70 0.74
C THR A 38 0.75 -5.89 0.76
N ILE A 39 0.26 -7.05 0.39
CA ILE A 39 1.05 -8.28 0.39
C ILE A 39 1.43 -8.71 -1.04
N PRO A 40 2.65 -9.21 -1.27
CA PRO A 40 3.73 -9.47 -0.30
C PRO A 40 4.62 -8.25 0.02
N ALA A 41 4.42 -7.09 -0.58
CA ALA A 41 5.32 -5.94 -0.47
C ALA A 41 5.62 -5.51 0.98
N GLU A 42 4.66 -5.71 1.90
CA GLU A 42 4.79 -5.38 3.32
C GLU A 42 5.08 -6.62 4.20
N PHE A 43 5.66 -7.66 3.61
CA PHE A 43 6.20 -8.79 4.35
C PHE A 43 7.73 -8.73 4.45
N PRO A 44 8.34 -9.23 5.53
CA PRO A 44 9.77 -9.54 5.52
C PRO A 44 10.09 -10.49 4.35
N GLY A 45 11.08 -10.12 3.51
CA GLY A 45 11.39 -10.92 2.31
C GLY A 45 10.34 -10.86 1.19
N GLY A 46 9.44 -9.86 1.20
CA GLY A 46 8.38 -9.74 0.19
C GLY A 46 8.90 -9.54 -1.23
N ALA A 47 10.04 -8.85 -1.39
CA ALA A 47 10.69 -8.69 -2.69
C ALA A 47 11.19 -10.03 -3.26
N GLU A 48 11.81 -10.87 -2.43
CA GLU A 48 12.29 -12.21 -2.79
C GLU A 48 11.13 -13.15 -3.14
N MET A 49 9.98 -13.01 -2.44
CA MET A 49 8.77 -13.76 -2.80
C MET A 49 8.29 -13.37 -4.21
N GLY A 50 8.23 -12.07 -4.51
CA GLY A 50 7.89 -11.55 -5.84
C GLY A 50 8.86 -12.07 -6.92
N GLN A 51 10.15 -12.00 -6.66
CA GLN A 51 11.19 -12.48 -7.58
C GLN A 51 11.02 -13.97 -7.91
N ARG A 52 10.76 -14.83 -6.93
CA ARG A 52 10.53 -16.28 -7.17
C ARG A 52 9.33 -16.54 -8.05
N ILE A 53 8.28 -15.72 -7.92
CA ILE A 53 7.11 -15.82 -8.82
C ILE A 53 7.49 -15.38 -10.22
N ASP A 54 8.20 -14.25 -10.36
CA ASP A 54 8.60 -13.68 -11.63
C ASP A 54 9.54 -14.62 -12.40
N GLU A 55 10.51 -15.25 -11.74
CA GLU A 55 11.44 -16.23 -12.34
C GLU A 55 10.69 -17.39 -13.00
N LYS A 56 9.62 -17.90 -12.38
CA LYS A 56 8.79 -18.98 -12.94
C LYS A 56 8.01 -18.56 -14.17
N VAL A 57 7.55 -17.31 -14.24
CA VAL A 57 6.67 -16.84 -15.31
C VAL A 57 7.40 -16.12 -16.44
N GLN A 58 8.61 -15.63 -16.19
CA GLN A 58 9.42 -14.87 -17.14
C GLN A 58 9.57 -15.55 -18.52
N PRO A 59 9.84 -16.88 -18.62
CA PRO A 59 9.94 -17.55 -19.93
C PRO A 59 8.63 -17.51 -20.73
N HIS A 60 7.49 -17.51 -20.07
CA HIS A 60 6.17 -17.41 -20.69
C HIS A 60 5.84 -15.96 -21.08
N MET A 61 6.19 -15.00 -20.24
CA MET A 61 6.06 -13.57 -20.56
C MET A 61 6.89 -13.18 -21.77
N ALA A 62 8.13 -13.66 -21.89
CA ALA A 62 9.02 -13.37 -23.01
C ALA A 62 8.47 -13.90 -24.36
N LYS A 63 7.68 -14.97 -24.33
CA LYS A 63 7.04 -15.54 -25.53
C LYS A 63 5.74 -14.83 -25.93
N LEU A 64 5.08 -14.13 -25.01
CA LEU A 64 3.77 -13.52 -25.26
C LEU A 64 3.75 -12.51 -26.43
N PRO A 65 4.77 -11.65 -26.66
CA PRO A 65 4.82 -10.76 -27.81
C PRO A 65 4.90 -11.48 -29.16
N THR A 66 5.43 -12.71 -29.20
CA THR A 66 5.58 -13.50 -30.45
C THR A 66 4.29 -14.22 -30.85
N VAL A 67 3.29 -14.26 -29.96
CA VAL A 67 2.00 -14.87 -30.25
C VAL A 67 1.13 -13.86 -31.00
N THR A 68 0.97 -14.06 -32.32
CA THR A 68 0.24 -13.13 -33.20
C THR A 68 -1.25 -13.48 -33.34
N GLU A 69 -1.61 -14.75 -33.18
CA GLU A 69 -2.98 -15.22 -33.31
C GLU A 69 -3.79 -14.83 -32.04
N PRO A 70 -4.93 -14.10 -32.18
CA PRO A 70 -5.65 -13.53 -31.04
C PRO A 70 -6.17 -14.56 -30.03
N ALA A 71 -6.68 -15.71 -30.48
CA ALA A 71 -7.19 -16.74 -29.57
C ALA A 71 -6.04 -17.42 -28.82
N ALA A 72 -4.92 -17.73 -29.49
CA ALA A 72 -3.72 -18.26 -28.84
C ALA A 72 -3.13 -17.28 -27.84
N LYS A 73 -3.13 -15.97 -28.15
CA LYS A 73 -2.68 -14.92 -27.22
C LYS A 73 -3.56 -14.86 -25.98
N LEU A 74 -4.88 -14.94 -26.14
CA LEU A 74 -5.80 -14.96 -25.01
C LEU A 74 -5.57 -16.18 -24.10
N MET A 75 -5.33 -17.35 -24.70
CA MET A 75 -5.00 -18.58 -23.95
C MET A 75 -3.67 -18.43 -23.22
N ALA A 76 -2.63 -17.90 -23.87
CA ALA A 76 -1.33 -17.65 -23.24
C ALA A 76 -1.45 -16.69 -22.03
N VAL A 77 -2.26 -15.63 -22.14
CA VAL A 77 -2.53 -14.70 -21.03
C VAL A 77 -3.24 -15.41 -19.87
N ARG A 78 -4.20 -16.31 -20.15
CA ARG A 78 -4.86 -17.09 -19.10
C ARG A 78 -3.89 -18.00 -18.36
N VAL A 79 -3.10 -18.76 -19.12
CA VAL A 79 -2.06 -19.64 -18.53
C VAL A 79 -1.10 -18.83 -17.66
N LEU A 80 -0.64 -17.68 -18.15
CA LEU A 80 0.25 -16.81 -17.40
C LEU A 80 -0.40 -16.32 -16.09
N LYS A 81 -1.67 -15.91 -16.16
CA LYS A 81 -2.42 -15.51 -14.97
C LYS A 81 -2.54 -16.64 -13.95
N ASP A 82 -2.87 -17.85 -14.39
CA ASP A 82 -2.98 -19.03 -13.52
C ASP A 82 -1.62 -19.38 -12.88
N MET A 83 -0.53 -19.23 -13.63
CA MET A 83 0.82 -19.43 -13.08
C MET A 83 1.17 -18.39 -12.01
N LEU A 84 0.83 -17.12 -12.24
CA LEU A 84 1.03 -16.03 -11.26
C LEU A 84 0.23 -16.28 -9.97
N GLU A 85 -1.04 -16.71 -10.10
CA GLU A 85 -1.90 -17.02 -8.96
C GLU A 85 -1.36 -18.21 -8.15
N LYS A 86 -0.97 -19.30 -8.80
CA LYS A 86 -0.34 -20.45 -8.15
C LYS A 86 0.99 -20.08 -7.48
N GLY A 87 1.80 -19.25 -8.14
CA GLY A 87 3.03 -18.74 -7.55
C GLY A 87 2.76 -17.92 -6.27
N PHE A 88 1.71 -17.11 -6.27
CA PHE A 88 1.29 -16.35 -5.09
C PHE A 88 0.82 -17.28 -3.95
N GLU A 89 -0.02 -18.26 -4.24
CA GLU A 89 -0.45 -19.26 -3.26
C GLU A 89 0.75 -19.99 -2.63
N GLU A 90 1.70 -20.45 -3.46
CA GLU A 90 2.85 -21.21 -3.02
C GLU A 90 3.84 -20.37 -2.21
N HIS A 91 4.24 -19.20 -2.71
CA HIS A 91 5.33 -18.41 -2.13
C HIS A 91 4.88 -17.35 -1.13
N VAL A 92 3.63 -16.89 -1.21
CA VAL A 92 3.09 -15.85 -0.32
C VAL A 92 2.13 -16.45 0.70
N GLU A 93 1.01 -17.06 0.28
CA GLU A 93 0.02 -17.60 1.23
C GLU A 93 0.56 -18.80 2.03
N GLY A 94 1.44 -19.59 1.43
CA GLY A 94 2.17 -20.68 2.13
C GLY A 94 3.21 -20.18 3.13
N SER A 95 3.61 -18.91 3.10
CA SER A 95 4.73 -18.36 3.88
C SER A 95 4.44 -18.23 5.38
N PRO A 96 5.48 -18.26 6.23
CA PRO A 96 5.32 -17.96 7.65
C PRO A 96 4.85 -16.52 7.90
N GLN A 97 5.22 -15.57 7.06
CA GLN A 97 4.81 -14.15 7.15
C GLN A 97 3.30 -14.00 6.98
N TYR A 98 2.73 -14.65 5.99
CA TYR A 98 1.28 -14.66 5.77
C TYR A 98 0.55 -15.26 6.97
N LYS A 99 0.98 -16.43 7.41
CA LYS A 99 0.40 -17.11 8.58
C LYS A 99 0.50 -16.26 9.85
N ALA A 100 1.65 -15.61 10.07
CA ALA A 100 1.87 -14.76 11.24
C ALA A 100 0.93 -13.53 11.22
N LEU A 101 0.74 -12.86 10.06
CA LEU A 101 -0.17 -11.72 9.96
C LEU A 101 -1.59 -12.10 10.39
N TYR A 102 -2.13 -13.22 9.89
CA TYR A 102 -3.48 -13.67 10.24
C TYR A 102 -3.58 -14.18 11.68
N ALA A 103 -2.58 -14.92 12.16
CA ALA A 103 -2.54 -15.37 13.53
C ALA A 103 -2.55 -14.19 14.52
N TRP A 104 -1.75 -13.14 14.26
CA TRP A 104 -1.74 -11.94 15.10
C TRP A 104 -3.03 -11.13 14.98
N THR A 105 -3.61 -11.06 13.79
CA THR A 105 -4.94 -10.43 13.59
C THR A 105 -5.97 -11.09 14.51
N ASP A 106 -6.03 -12.43 14.54
CA ASP A 106 -6.97 -13.18 15.38
C ASP A 106 -6.63 -13.07 16.88
N ARG A 107 -5.36 -13.18 17.27
CA ARG A 107 -4.92 -13.08 18.68
C ARG A 107 -5.24 -11.71 19.28
N LEU A 108 -5.23 -10.64 18.48
CA LEU A 108 -5.60 -9.29 18.90
C LEU A 108 -7.11 -9.03 18.83
N GLY A 109 -7.93 -10.03 18.50
CA GLY A 109 -9.37 -9.90 18.36
C GLY A 109 -9.80 -9.02 17.17
N LEU A 110 -8.91 -8.83 16.21
CA LEU A 110 -9.18 -8.10 14.98
C LEU A 110 -9.87 -8.99 13.94
N LYS A 111 -10.36 -8.37 12.89
CA LYS A 111 -10.93 -9.01 11.69
C LYS A 111 -10.20 -8.53 10.47
N SER A 112 -10.23 -9.31 9.39
CA SER A 112 -9.63 -8.95 8.13
C SER A 112 -10.56 -9.23 6.95
N GLU A 113 -10.39 -8.44 5.89
CA GLU A 113 -10.93 -8.69 4.54
C GLU A 113 -9.76 -8.59 3.55
N GLN A 114 -9.63 -9.58 2.70
CA GLN A 114 -8.60 -9.59 1.65
C GLN A 114 -9.23 -9.24 0.30
N SER A 115 -8.54 -8.44 -0.48
CA SER A 115 -8.94 -8.07 -1.83
C SER A 115 -7.79 -8.22 -2.79
N LYS A 116 -8.04 -8.90 -3.89
CA LYS A 116 -7.08 -9.12 -4.96
C LYS A 116 -7.00 -7.87 -5.83
N VAL A 117 -5.82 -7.28 -5.92
CA VAL A 117 -5.54 -6.14 -6.81
C VAL A 117 -5.00 -6.63 -8.15
N ARG A 118 -4.00 -7.51 -8.09
CA ARG A 118 -3.36 -8.20 -9.23
C ARG A 118 -3.18 -9.68 -8.84
N PRO A 119 -2.84 -10.55 -9.78
CA PRO A 119 -2.61 -11.96 -9.45
C PRO A 119 -1.59 -12.19 -8.33
N THR A 120 -0.59 -11.31 -8.21
CA THR A 120 0.51 -11.39 -7.24
C THR A 120 0.51 -10.25 -6.22
N VAL A 121 -0.53 -9.43 -6.16
CA VAL A 121 -0.65 -8.31 -5.20
C VAL A 121 -2.05 -8.31 -4.62
N HIS A 122 -2.13 -8.55 -3.32
CA HIS A 122 -3.38 -8.48 -2.57
C HIS A 122 -3.29 -7.40 -1.49
N GLU A 123 -4.42 -6.85 -1.10
CA GLU A 123 -4.57 -5.93 0.02
C GLU A 123 -5.35 -6.61 1.13
N VAL A 124 -4.82 -6.58 2.34
CA VAL A 124 -5.46 -7.08 3.55
C VAL A 124 -5.91 -5.88 4.38
N TYR A 125 -7.19 -5.75 4.58
CA TYR A 125 -7.81 -4.70 5.40
C TYR A 125 -8.09 -5.25 6.78
N ILE A 126 -7.51 -4.64 7.82
CA ILE A 126 -7.58 -5.09 9.20
C ILE A 126 -8.37 -4.08 10.03
N PHE A 127 -9.34 -4.54 10.81
CA PHE A 127 -10.25 -3.71 11.60
C PHE A 127 -10.75 -4.43 12.85
N LYS A 128 -11.21 -3.66 13.84
CA LYS A 128 -11.75 -4.21 15.08
C LYS A 128 -13.27 -4.28 15.06
N ASP A 129 -13.91 -3.21 14.60
CA ASP A 129 -15.37 -3.07 14.63
C ASP A 129 -16.01 -3.76 13.41
N ARG A 130 -16.90 -4.72 13.68
CA ARG A 130 -17.65 -5.41 12.63
C ARG A 130 -18.60 -4.50 11.83
N ALA A 131 -19.03 -3.38 12.40
CA ALA A 131 -19.88 -2.42 11.69
C ALA A 131 -19.16 -1.81 10.48
N VAL A 132 -17.85 -1.67 10.57
CA VAL A 132 -16.99 -1.17 9.48
C VAL A 132 -16.96 -2.11 8.27
N ARG A 133 -17.14 -3.42 8.50
CA ARG A 133 -17.06 -4.44 7.45
C ARG A 133 -18.03 -4.19 6.30
N LYS A 134 -19.26 -3.75 6.62
CA LYS A 134 -20.28 -3.50 5.59
C LYS A 134 -19.85 -2.41 4.62
N ASP A 135 -19.33 -1.31 5.15
CA ASP A 135 -18.86 -0.17 4.34
C ASP A 135 -17.63 -0.56 3.51
N LEU A 136 -16.68 -1.27 4.11
CA LEU A 136 -15.49 -1.78 3.44
C LEU A 136 -15.85 -2.72 2.28
N VAL A 137 -16.63 -3.75 2.54
CA VAL A 137 -17.05 -4.72 1.50
C VAL A 137 -17.85 -4.02 0.40
N GLY A 138 -18.66 -3.01 0.75
CA GLY A 138 -19.34 -2.16 -0.23
C GLY A 138 -18.36 -1.44 -1.16
N LEU A 139 -17.31 -0.82 -0.60
CA LEU A 139 -16.26 -0.15 -1.37
C LEU A 139 -15.46 -1.11 -2.25
N LEU A 140 -15.12 -2.29 -1.74
CA LEU A 140 -14.41 -3.31 -2.52
C LEU A 140 -15.25 -3.82 -3.70
N ARG A 141 -16.56 -3.99 -3.51
CA ARG A 141 -17.50 -4.32 -4.62
C ARG A 141 -17.59 -3.18 -5.64
N ASP A 142 -17.61 -1.92 -5.20
CA ASP A 142 -17.62 -0.78 -6.11
C ASP A 142 -16.31 -0.73 -6.92
N ARG A 143 -15.17 -1.06 -6.34
CA ARG A 143 -13.89 -1.22 -7.05
C ARG A 143 -13.98 -2.29 -8.15
N GLU A 144 -14.58 -3.45 -7.88
CA GLU A 144 -14.75 -4.48 -8.91
C GLU A 144 -15.65 -4.01 -10.07
N LYS A 145 -16.72 -3.26 -9.78
CA LYS A 145 -17.55 -2.65 -10.83
C LYS A 145 -16.74 -1.67 -11.68
N LEU A 146 -15.87 -0.85 -11.06
CA LEU A 146 -14.98 0.06 -11.77
C LEU A 146 -14.00 -0.69 -12.66
N ARG A 147 -13.41 -1.80 -12.20
CA ARG A 147 -12.54 -2.68 -13.01
C ARG A 147 -13.26 -3.19 -14.25
N HIS A 148 -14.47 -3.72 -14.10
CA HIS A 148 -15.26 -4.17 -15.23
C HIS A 148 -15.61 -3.03 -16.21
N LYS A 149 -15.89 -1.83 -15.70
CA LYS A 149 -16.14 -0.65 -16.53
C LYS A 149 -14.91 -0.29 -17.37
N VAL A 150 -13.73 -0.19 -16.73
CA VAL A 150 -12.47 0.14 -17.38
C VAL A 150 -12.06 -0.92 -18.40
N GLN A 151 -12.23 -2.22 -18.10
CA GLN A 151 -11.94 -3.30 -19.04
C GLN A 151 -12.77 -3.21 -20.34
N ARG A 152 -14.02 -2.76 -20.23
CA ARG A 152 -14.91 -2.59 -21.40
C ARG A 152 -14.67 -1.31 -22.16
N LYS A 153 -14.32 -0.23 -21.47
CA LYS A 153 -14.15 1.11 -22.02
C LYS A 153 -12.99 1.82 -21.31
N PRO A 154 -11.73 1.47 -21.66
CA PRO A 154 -10.57 2.16 -21.08
C PRO A 154 -10.50 3.61 -21.55
N ASP A 155 -9.98 4.48 -20.67
CA ASP A 155 -9.61 5.84 -21.03
C ASP A 155 -8.13 5.86 -21.50
N PRO A 156 -7.85 6.21 -22.77
CA PRO A 156 -6.48 6.24 -23.27
C PRO A 156 -5.55 7.19 -22.49
N LYS A 157 -6.12 8.23 -21.85
CA LYS A 157 -5.34 9.23 -21.09
C LYS A 157 -4.80 8.67 -19.77
N LEU A 158 -5.45 7.67 -19.20
CA LEU A 158 -5.09 7.12 -17.90
C LEU A 158 -4.03 6.00 -17.97
N GLY A 159 -3.68 5.54 -19.16
CA GLY A 159 -2.67 4.50 -19.34
C GLY A 159 -2.99 3.18 -18.63
N GLY A 160 -1.96 2.38 -18.36
CA GLY A 160 -2.11 1.03 -17.77
C GLY A 160 -2.56 1.00 -16.31
N ILE A 161 -2.33 2.08 -15.56
CA ILE A 161 -2.66 2.13 -14.12
C ILE A 161 -4.14 1.99 -13.84
N GLN A 162 -5.02 2.44 -14.76
CA GLN A 162 -6.47 2.30 -14.64
C GLN A 162 -6.94 0.85 -14.54
N PHE A 163 -6.19 -0.12 -15.06
CA PHE A 163 -6.54 -1.54 -14.98
C PHE A 163 -6.20 -2.15 -13.62
N ALA A 164 -5.20 -1.60 -12.93
CA ALA A 164 -4.79 -2.08 -11.61
C ALA A 164 -5.57 -1.37 -10.48
N TYR A 165 -5.68 -0.06 -10.59
CA TYR A 165 -6.26 0.82 -9.58
C TYR A 165 -7.29 1.78 -10.19
N PRO A 166 -8.41 1.29 -10.75
CA PRO A 166 -9.43 2.14 -11.38
C PRO A 166 -10.08 3.11 -10.39
N GLU A 167 -10.11 2.75 -9.11
CA GLU A 167 -10.63 3.56 -8.00
C GLU A 167 -9.84 4.83 -7.76
N GLU A 168 -8.56 4.88 -8.13
CA GLU A 168 -7.69 6.06 -8.02
C GLU A 168 -8.18 7.25 -8.90
N PHE A 169 -9.08 6.98 -9.84
CA PHE A 169 -9.68 7.98 -10.72
C PHE A 169 -11.15 8.26 -10.39
N GLU A 170 -11.64 7.76 -9.24
CA GLU A 170 -13.00 7.96 -8.78
C GLU A 170 -13.02 8.72 -7.44
N PRO A 171 -13.16 10.07 -7.47
CA PRO A 171 -13.05 10.90 -6.26
C PRO A 171 -14.00 10.49 -5.13
N SER A 172 -15.20 10.02 -5.46
CA SER A 172 -16.18 9.58 -4.47
C SER A 172 -15.71 8.33 -3.72
N TRP A 173 -15.06 7.41 -4.42
CA TRP A 173 -14.47 6.21 -3.84
C TRP A 173 -13.28 6.57 -2.95
N ILE A 174 -12.36 7.41 -3.44
CA ILE A 174 -11.19 7.89 -2.69
C ILE A 174 -11.62 8.52 -1.37
N LYS A 175 -12.62 9.42 -1.40
CA LYS A 175 -13.11 10.10 -0.20
C LYS A 175 -13.73 9.12 0.81
N ARG A 176 -14.50 8.16 0.36
CA ARG A 176 -15.10 7.14 1.25
C ARG A 176 -14.03 6.23 1.85
N MET A 177 -13.07 5.76 1.06
CA MET A 177 -11.99 4.90 1.53
C MET A 177 -11.05 5.67 2.47
N GLY A 178 -10.67 6.90 2.15
CA GLY A 178 -9.82 7.73 3.00
C GLY A 178 -10.42 7.97 4.40
N ARG A 179 -11.73 8.24 4.47
CA ARG A 179 -12.45 8.33 5.76
C ARG A 179 -12.47 7.01 6.52
N LEU A 180 -12.63 5.88 5.81
CA LEU A 180 -12.62 4.56 6.40
C LEU A 180 -11.24 4.21 6.96
N LEU A 181 -10.18 4.59 6.26
CA LEU A 181 -8.80 4.45 6.69
C LEU A 181 -8.39 5.45 7.78
N GLY A 182 -9.27 6.40 8.15
CA GLY A 182 -9.02 7.36 9.22
C GLY A 182 -8.07 8.50 8.83
N TYR A 183 -7.97 8.82 7.53
CA TYR A 183 -7.16 9.95 7.09
C TYR A 183 -7.86 11.30 7.33
N PRO A 184 -7.11 12.39 7.64
CA PRO A 184 -7.67 13.72 7.76
C PRO A 184 -8.40 14.15 6.50
N GLU A 185 -9.59 14.73 6.65
CA GLU A 185 -10.48 15.07 5.53
C GLU A 185 -9.81 16.02 4.51
N CYS A 186 -9.07 17.02 4.99
CA CYS A 186 -8.30 17.93 4.12
C CYS A 186 -7.25 17.19 3.27
N CYS A 187 -6.64 16.13 3.79
CA CYS A 187 -5.66 15.32 3.05
C CYS A 187 -6.36 14.41 2.03
N VAL A 188 -7.51 13.85 2.41
CA VAL A 188 -8.34 13.03 1.53
C VAL A 188 -8.88 13.87 0.36
N ASP A 189 -9.40 15.06 0.64
CA ASP A 189 -9.91 15.97 -0.39
C ASP A 189 -8.81 16.38 -1.35
N ARG A 190 -7.64 16.77 -0.83
CA ARG A 190 -6.49 17.12 -1.66
C ARG A 190 -6.03 15.96 -2.54
N TYR A 191 -5.95 14.75 -1.98
CA TYR A 191 -5.60 13.56 -2.74
C TYR A 191 -6.59 13.30 -3.88
N ALA A 192 -7.90 13.37 -3.60
CA ALA A 192 -8.95 13.17 -4.60
C ALA A 192 -8.90 14.23 -5.71
N GLU A 193 -8.65 15.49 -5.36
CA GLU A 193 -8.49 16.58 -6.34
C GLU A 193 -7.27 16.40 -7.23
N ASP A 194 -6.12 16.03 -6.64
CA ASP A 194 -4.88 15.79 -7.38
C ASP A 194 -5.08 14.67 -8.40
N ARG A 195 -5.65 13.52 -7.96
CA ARG A 195 -5.93 12.40 -8.87
C ARG A 195 -6.92 12.76 -9.97
N ALA A 196 -7.98 13.51 -9.66
CA ALA A 196 -8.95 13.97 -10.67
C ALA A 196 -8.33 14.90 -11.72
N LYS A 197 -7.28 15.63 -11.36
CA LYS A 197 -6.52 16.52 -12.25
C LYS A 197 -5.35 15.82 -12.95
N GLY A 198 -5.15 14.52 -12.72
CA GLY A 198 -4.01 13.77 -13.25
C GLY A 198 -2.65 14.14 -12.61
N VAL A 199 -2.67 14.77 -11.44
CA VAL A 199 -1.45 15.11 -10.70
C VAL A 199 -0.84 13.87 -10.10
N ASN A 200 0.47 13.68 -10.29
CA ASN A 200 1.22 12.67 -9.56
C ASN A 200 1.39 13.12 -8.10
N VAL A 201 0.67 12.45 -7.19
CA VAL A 201 0.60 12.81 -5.76
C VAL A 201 1.94 12.64 -5.08
N GLU A 202 2.68 11.61 -5.44
CA GLU A 202 4.02 11.29 -4.90
C GLU A 202 5.00 12.41 -5.25
N ALA A 203 5.05 12.81 -6.52
CA ALA A 203 5.90 13.90 -6.98
C ALA A 203 5.48 15.25 -6.36
N ARG A 204 4.18 15.51 -6.27
CA ARG A 204 3.67 16.73 -5.62
C ARG A 204 4.12 16.79 -4.15
N ALA A 205 3.96 15.69 -3.38
CA ALA A 205 4.33 15.66 -1.98
C ALA A 205 5.86 15.81 -1.77
N ALA A 206 6.67 15.15 -2.61
CA ALA A 206 8.12 15.30 -2.59
C ALA A 206 8.55 16.73 -2.91
N ASN A 207 7.97 17.35 -3.94
CA ASN A 207 8.27 18.73 -4.33
C ASN A 207 7.91 19.72 -3.21
N GLN A 208 6.79 19.51 -2.51
CA GLN A 208 6.44 20.35 -1.36
C GLN A 208 7.48 20.27 -0.23
N LEU A 209 8.04 19.08 0.04
CA LEU A 209 9.13 18.93 1.03
C LEU A 209 10.42 19.63 0.57
N ILE A 210 10.76 19.51 -0.70
CA ILE A 210 11.95 20.17 -1.29
C ILE A 210 11.81 21.69 -1.20
N GLU A 211 10.66 22.25 -1.56
CA GLU A 211 10.42 23.69 -1.51
C GLU A 211 10.42 24.22 -0.07
N ALA A 212 9.80 23.51 0.87
CA ALA A 212 9.85 23.86 2.28
C ALA A 212 11.31 23.89 2.80
N ALA A 213 12.11 22.88 2.45
CA ALA A 213 13.52 22.84 2.83
C ALA A 213 14.33 23.99 2.22
N LYS A 214 14.11 24.36 0.94
CA LYS A 214 14.75 25.51 0.29
C LYS A 214 14.35 26.84 0.94
N GLY A 215 13.08 26.95 1.36
CA GLY A 215 12.57 28.13 2.07
C GLY A 215 13.09 28.28 3.50
N GLY A 216 13.90 27.33 3.99
CA GLY A 216 14.36 27.31 5.38
C GLY A 216 13.27 26.92 6.37
N GLU A 217 12.14 26.40 5.90
CA GLU A 217 11.08 25.91 6.75
C GLU A 217 11.46 24.59 7.42
N SER A 218 11.15 24.45 8.69
CA SER A 218 11.31 23.18 9.40
C SER A 218 10.27 22.18 8.91
N ILE A 219 10.71 21.08 8.32
CA ILE A 219 9.83 19.98 7.94
C ILE A 219 9.30 19.34 9.22
N ASN A 220 7.96 19.31 9.37
CA ASN A 220 7.32 18.65 10.49
C ASN A 220 7.09 17.16 10.18
N PRO A 221 7.91 16.21 10.68
CA PRO A 221 7.71 14.79 10.41
C PRO A 221 6.37 14.28 10.94
N HIS A 222 5.78 14.93 11.95
CA HIS A 222 4.49 14.54 12.50
C HIS A 222 3.30 14.75 11.52
N ALA A 223 3.51 15.38 10.36
CA ALA A 223 2.52 15.41 9.31
C ALA A 223 2.41 14.08 8.52
N TYR A 224 3.27 13.09 8.80
CA TYR A 224 3.39 11.82 8.05
C TYR A 224 3.08 10.61 8.95
N PRO A 225 1.81 10.40 9.36
CA PRO A 225 1.41 9.40 10.36
C PRO A 225 1.67 7.95 9.96
N LEU A 226 1.71 7.66 8.67
CA LEU A 226 1.75 6.31 8.11
C LEU A 226 2.68 6.24 6.90
N GLY A 227 3.17 5.04 6.61
CA GLY A 227 3.86 4.77 5.37
C GLY A 227 2.94 5.00 4.17
N TYR A 228 3.50 5.58 3.11
CA TYR A 228 2.78 5.93 1.86
C TYR A 228 1.59 6.90 2.06
N PHE A 229 1.59 7.65 3.15
CA PHE A 229 0.65 8.74 3.36
C PHE A 229 1.21 10.06 2.83
N PHE A 230 0.43 10.76 2.02
CA PHE A 230 0.81 12.03 1.39
C PHE A 230 -0.09 13.15 1.93
N PRO A 231 0.37 13.93 2.92
CA PRO A 231 -0.44 15.02 3.47
C PRO A 231 -0.76 16.09 2.43
N CYS A 232 -1.80 16.88 2.68
CA CYS A 232 -2.17 17.98 1.78
C CYS A 232 -1.07 19.07 1.70
N ARG A 233 -0.27 19.21 2.77
CA ARG A 233 0.90 20.08 2.89
C ARG A 233 1.87 19.54 3.95
N PRO A 234 3.18 19.88 3.90
CA PRO A 234 4.20 19.33 4.81
C PRO A 234 3.97 19.58 6.30
N ASP A 235 3.26 20.63 6.64
CA ASP A 235 2.93 21.07 8.01
C ASP A 235 1.46 20.86 8.36
N CYS A 236 0.74 19.95 7.70
CA CYS A 236 -0.70 19.75 7.89
C CYS A 236 -1.07 19.57 9.36
N PRO A 237 -1.81 20.53 9.98
CA PRO A 237 -2.11 20.47 11.43
C PRO A 237 -3.05 19.32 11.77
N ALA A 238 -3.98 18.97 10.91
CA ALA A 238 -4.89 17.84 11.15
C ALA A 238 -4.13 16.51 11.16
N SER A 239 -3.16 16.33 10.26
CA SER A 239 -2.32 15.14 10.24
C SER A 239 -1.37 15.08 11.43
N THR A 240 -0.78 16.23 11.81
CA THR A 240 0.07 16.36 12.99
C THR A 240 -0.69 16.00 14.28
N ALA A 241 -1.95 16.46 14.43
CA ALA A 241 -2.78 16.13 15.57
C ALA A 241 -3.02 14.62 15.71
N VAL A 242 -3.26 13.93 14.58
CA VAL A 242 -3.42 12.47 14.54
C VAL A 242 -2.17 11.77 15.08
N VAL A 243 -0.97 12.18 14.63
CA VAL A 243 0.30 11.59 15.10
C VAL A 243 0.52 11.80 16.59
N ILE A 244 0.26 13.01 17.08
CA ILE A 244 0.42 13.34 18.51
C ILE A 244 -0.49 12.45 19.36
N GLU A 245 -1.75 12.30 18.97
CA GLU A 245 -2.71 11.46 19.67
C GLU A 245 -2.28 9.97 19.65
N TRP A 246 -1.94 9.44 18.46
CA TRP A 246 -1.55 8.04 18.33
C TRP A 246 -0.28 7.74 19.11
N ARG A 247 0.72 8.61 19.02
CA ARG A 247 1.97 8.47 19.75
C ARG A 247 1.72 8.43 21.26
N LYS A 248 0.93 9.38 21.79
CA LYS A 248 0.57 9.40 23.20
C LYS A 248 -0.07 8.08 23.66
N ARG A 249 -1.03 7.56 22.88
CA ARG A 249 -1.71 6.30 23.19
C ARG A 249 -0.80 5.08 23.11
N LEU A 250 0.16 5.09 22.19
CA LEU A 250 1.17 4.03 22.07
C LEU A 250 2.20 4.13 23.21
N GLU A 251 2.59 5.35 23.65
CA GLU A 251 3.45 5.56 24.82
C GLU A 251 2.77 5.14 26.13
N GLU A 252 1.46 5.35 26.26
CA GLU A 252 0.66 4.86 27.40
C GLU A 252 0.60 3.32 27.43
N LEU A 253 0.61 2.67 26.25
CA LEU A 253 0.68 1.21 26.15
C LEU A 253 2.07 0.69 26.52
N ASP A 254 3.11 1.25 25.93
CA ASP A 254 4.52 0.96 26.21
C ASP A 254 5.41 2.09 25.66
N PRO A 255 6.31 2.67 26.48
CA PRO A 255 7.21 3.75 26.04
C PRO A 255 8.08 3.38 24.83
N GLY A 256 8.53 2.11 24.73
CA GLY A 256 9.32 1.64 23.60
C GLY A 256 8.52 1.62 22.29
N VAL A 257 7.24 1.27 22.36
CA VAL A 257 6.33 1.31 21.18
C VAL A 257 6.09 2.74 20.73
N GLY A 258 5.90 3.67 21.68
CA GLY A 258 5.77 5.09 21.37
C GLY A 258 7.03 5.67 20.71
N ALA A 259 8.22 5.30 21.21
CA ALA A 259 9.50 5.69 20.62
C ALA A 259 9.65 5.13 19.20
N MET A 260 9.38 3.84 19.02
CA MET A 260 9.40 3.15 17.72
C MET A 260 8.46 3.83 16.71
N TYR A 261 7.25 4.19 17.10
CA TYR A 261 6.33 4.93 16.24
C TYR A 261 6.86 6.32 15.88
N GLY A 262 7.49 7.02 16.82
CA GLY A 262 8.16 8.31 16.55
C GLY A 262 9.26 8.19 15.49
N ASP A 263 10.06 7.10 15.51
CA ASP A 263 11.07 6.81 14.48
C ASP A 263 10.43 6.52 13.13
N MET A 264 9.33 5.75 13.10
CA MET A 264 8.58 5.47 11.89
C MET A 264 8.04 6.74 11.23
N VAL A 265 7.48 7.67 12.00
CA VAL A 265 6.97 8.94 11.51
C VAL A 265 8.08 9.76 10.82
N ARG A 266 9.30 9.80 11.41
CA ARG A 266 10.45 10.44 10.77
C ARG A 266 10.87 9.74 9.48
N ALA A 267 10.89 8.41 9.49
CA ALA A 267 11.19 7.60 8.31
C ALA A 267 10.16 7.78 7.20
N ASN A 268 8.86 7.91 7.54
CA ASN A 268 7.78 8.14 6.55
C ASN A 268 7.98 9.46 5.79
N ALA A 269 8.32 10.55 6.48
CA ALA A 269 8.62 11.83 5.82
C ALA A 269 9.80 11.71 4.84
N TYR A 270 10.86 11.01 5.26
CA TYR A 270 12.02 10.75 4.41
C TYR A 270 11.67 9.89 3.19
N MET A 271 10.82 8.87 3.37
CA MET A 271 10.35 8.03 2.26
C MET A 271 9.55 8.82 1.22
N VAL A 272 8.70 9.75 1.66
CA VAL A 272 7.96 10.62 0.73
C VAL A 272 8.91 11.48 -0.10
N LEU A 273 9.96 12.03 0.53
CA LEU A 273 10.96 12.82 -0.17
C LEU A 273 11.68 12.01 -1.27
N ARG A 274 11.97 10.73 -1.01
CA ARG A 274 12.69 9.85 -1.94
C ARG A 274 11.80 9.11 -2.94
N GLN A 275 10.49 9.18 -2.81
CA GLN A 275 9.55 8.44 -3.64
C GLN A 275 9.78 8.64 -5.16
N PRO A 276 10.00 9.87 -5.69
CA PRO A 276 10.27 10.05 -7.11
C PRO A 276 11.51 9.30 -7.60
N GLU A 277 12.58 9.29 -6.82
CA GLU A 277 13.82 8.55 -7.16
C GLU A 277 13.59 7.04 -7.19
N LEU A 278 12.82 6.52 -6.24
CA LEU A 278 12.49 5.10 -6.15
C LEU A 278 11.67 4.66 -7.35
N ILE A 279 10.67 5.45 -7.74
CA ILE A 279 9.83 5.18 -8.92
C ILE A 279 10.69 5.22 -10.18
N GLN A 280 11.54 6.23 -10.35
CA GLN A 280 12.41 6.35 -11.51
C GLN A 280 13.40 5.18 -11.62
N ARG A 281 14.00 4.79 -10.50
CA ARG A 281 14.89 3.63 -10.43
C ARG A 281 14.16 2.32 -10.79
N TYR A 282 12.92 2.15 -10.32
CA TYR A 282 12.09 1.01 -10.69
C TYR A 282 11.78 1.00 -12.19
N LEU A 283 11.35 2.12 -12.76
CA LEU A 283 11.02 2.22 -14.18
C LEU A 283 12.24 1.99 -15.08
N SER A 284 13.43 2.44 -14.67
CA SER A 284 14.66 2.24 -15.45
C SER A 284 15.07 0.77 -15.61
N GLN A 285 14.60 -0.11 -14.72
CA GLN A 285 14.86 -1.56 -14.83
C GLN A 285 14.12 -2.22 -16.00
N PHE A 286 13.05 -1.57 -16.48
CA PHE A 286 12.23 -2.04 -17.60
C PHE A 286 12.50 -1.31 -18.91
N GLN A 287 13.38 -0.31 -18.91
CA GLN A 287 13.83 0.33 -20.15
C GLN A 287 14.79 -0.64 -20.86
N PRO A 288 14.63 -0.85 -22.18
CA PRO A 288 15.62 -1.60 -22.94
C PRO A 288 16.99 -0.93 -22.71
N LYS A 289 17.98 -1.71 -22.31
CA LYS A 289 19.36 -1.22 -22.35
C LYS A 289 19.59 -0.85 -23.82
N GLU A 290 19.67 0.44 -24.12
CA GLU A 290 20.18 0.89 -25.41
C GLU A 290 21.52 0.19 -25.59
N GLN A 291 21.62 -0.59 -26.65
CA GLN A 291 22.84 -1.27 -27.00
C GLN A 291 23.94 -0.21 -27.12
N GLU A 292 24.85 -0.19 -26.15
CA GLU A 292 26.17 0.37 -26.30
C GLU A 292 26.97 -0.54 -27.27
N ASP A 293 26.49 -0.62 -28.49
CA ASP A 293 27.23 -1.20 -29.60
C ASP A 293 27.20 -0.18 -30.73
N LYS A 294 28.24 0.65 -30.73
CA LYS A 294 28.91 1.18 -31.95
C LYS A 294 29.92 2.28 -31.56
N GLN A 295 31.12 1.85 -31.19
CA GLN A 295 32.33 2.54 -31.67
C GLN A 295 33.42 1.54 -31.89
#